data_dab2b11bfd544243b55dd1e6eadd3a7c
#
_entry.id   dab2b11bfd544243b55dd1e6eadd3a7c
#
_cell.length_a   1.000
_cell.length_b   1.000
_cell.length_c   1.000
_cell.angle_alpha   90.00
_cell.angle_beta   90.00
_cell.angle_gamma   90.00
#
_symmetry.space_group_name_H-M   'P 1'
#
loop_
_entity.id
_entity.type
_entity.pdbx_description
1 polymer ?
#
loop_
_entity_poly.entity_id
_entity_poly.type
_entity_poly.pdbx_seq_one_letter_code
_entity_poly.pdbx_strand_id
1 'polypeptide(L)'
;MCIRDSSTGFGALANRHIPNELRTQLQKSLIRSHAAGMGPAVEREVVRGIMFLRAKTLASGRTGVRPVVLQTMVDVLNAGITPLVREFGSLGCSGDLAPLSHCALVLMGEGEAEGPDGVTYGGRGEQPVAVLLAEHGIEPVTLAEKEGLALVNGTEGMLGMLLMAIADLRQLLTTADITAAMSVEALLGTDQVFLPELHAALRPHPGQAASADNMLRVLSGSPIVASHKVGDNRVQDAYSLRCAPQVAGAVRDTVDHAALVASRELAAAIDNPVVLPDGTVSSNGNFHGAPVAYVLDFLAIAVADLSSIAERRTDRMLDPARSHGLPAFLAADPGVDSGLMIAHYTQAGLVSDNKRLAVPASVDSIPSSAMQEDHVSMGWHAARKLRKAVENLRRVLAIELVTSARALDIRTGLSGGVLTPGPAGSAVVAALRAVVDGPGTDRFLSPELEAADRLVASGEVRRAAESAVGFLA
;
A
#
# COMPACT_ATOMS: atom_id res chain seq x y z
N MET A 1 25.38 -26.23 -28.81
CA MET A 1 25.49 -25.56 -27.49
C MET A 1 24.18 -25.74 -26.75
N CYS A 2 24.17 -26.43 -25.61
CA CYS A 2 22.94 -26.51 -24.79
C CYS A 2 22.74 -25.16 -24.12
N ILE A 3 21.71 -24.41 -24.53
CA ILE A 3 21.32 -23.18 -23.85
C ILE A 3 20.34 -23.61 -22.77
N ARG A 4 20.69 -23.35 -21.52
CA ARG A 4 19.85 -23.60 -20.36
C ARG A 4 18.45 -23.01 -20.59
N ASP A 5 17.43 -23.77 -20.21
CA ASP A 5 16.01 -23.40 -20.27
C ASP A 5 15.40 -23.21 -21.70
N SER A 6 16.22 -23.37 -22.74
CA SER A 6 15.73 -23.43 -24.13
C SER A 6 15.80 -24.85 -24.72
N SER A 7 16.80 -25.62 -24.31
CA SER A 7 17.01 -27.00 -24.75
C SER A 7 17.20 -27.99 -23.58
N THR A 8 16.93 -27.54 -22.36
CA THR A 8 16.97 -28.34 -21.13
C THR A 8 15.70 -28.13 -20.30
N GLY A 9 15.50 -28.96 -19.28
CA GLY A 9 14.50 -28.69 -18.24
C GLY A 9 14.87 -27.49 -17.39
N PHE A 10 14.03 -27.15 -16.41
CA PHE A 10 14.14 -25.96 -15.56
C PHE A 10 14.56 -26.33 -14.12
N GLY A 11 15.15 -25.36 -13.39
CA GLY A 11 15.50 -25.52 -11.98
C GLY A 11 16.34 -26.78 -11.71
N ALA A 12 15.90 -27.64 -10.81
CA ALA A 12 16.57 -28.91 -10.50
C ALA A 12 16.68 -29.88 -11.71
N LEU A 13 15.90 -29.66 -12.77
CA LEU A 13 15.91 -30.47 -14.00
C LEU A 13 16.76 -29.86 -15.12
N ALA A 14 17.54 -28.82 -14.87
CA ALA A 14 18.32 -28.08 -15.87
C ALA A 14 19.37 -28.93 -16.61
N ASN A 15 19.74 -30.08 -16.06
CA ASN A 15 20.70 -31.03 -16.69
C ASN A 15 20.02 -32.01 -17.68
N ARG A 16 18.69 -32.01 -17.79
CA ARG A 16 17.96 -32.89 -18.67
C ARG A 16 17.76 -32.24 -20.05
N HIS A 17 18.40 -32.81 -21.09
CA HIS A 17 18.19 -32.34 -22.46
C HIS A 17 16.77 -32.65 -22.96
N ILE A 18 16.14 -31.68 -23.65
CA ILE A 18 14.80 -31.79 -24.25
C ILE A 18 14.93 -31.79 -25.78
N PRO A 19 14.42 -32.82 -26.46
CA PRO A 19 14.39 -32.89 -27.92
C PRO A 19 13.63 -31.70 -28.54
N ASN A 20 14.01 -31.32 -29.76
CA ASN A 20 13.44 -30.11 -30.43
C ASN A 20 11.91 -30.17 -30.55
N GLU A 21 11.36 -31.34 -30.87
CA GLU A 21 9.93 -31.59 -31.07
C GLU A 21 9.10 -31.39 -29.75
N LEU A 22 9.73 -31.44 -28.59
CA LEU A 22 9.08 -31.28 -27.28
C LEU A 22 9.25 -29.90 -26.68
N ARG A 23 10.02 -28.98 -27.26
CA ARG A 23 10.34 -27.68 -26.67
C ARG A 23 9.13 -26.76 -26.53
N THR A 24 8.26 -26.71 -27.55
CA THR A 24 6.99 -25.96 -27.47
C THR A 24 6.08 -26.52 -26.37
N GLN A 25 5.99 -27.85 -26.29
CA GLN A 25 5.24 -28.51 -25.21
C GLN A 25 5.85 -28.20 -23.84
N LEU A 26 7.19 -28.13 -23.72
CA LEU A 26 7.88 -27.77 -22.48
C LEU A 26 7.46 -26.36 -21.99
N GLN A 27 7.42 -25.35 -22.89
CA GLN A 27 7.01 -23.98 -22.50
C GLN A 27 5.57 -23.96 -21.99
N LYS A 28 4.67 -24.63 -22.68
CA LYS A 28 3.26 -24.76 -22.30
C LYS A 28 3.08 -25.50 -20.97
N SER A 29 3.81 -26.58 -20.77
CA SER A 29 3.80 -27.38 -19.53
C SER A 29 4.35 -26.56 -18.34
N LEU A 30 5.40 -25.76 -18.57
CA LEU A 30 5.96 -24.87 -17.54
C LEU A 30 4.88 -23.92 -17.03
N ILE A 31 4.25 -23.13 -17.90
CA ILE A 31 3.24 -22.14 -17.51
C ILE A 31 2.09 -22.81 -16.76
N ARG A 32 1.56 -23.92 -17.29
CA ARG A 32 0.45 -24.65 -16.67
C ARG A 32 0.78 -25.18 -15.27
N SER A 33 1.98 -25.73 -15.09
CA SER A 33 2.41 -26.30 -13.81
C SER A 33 2.77 -25.24 -12.78
N HIS A 34 3.22 -24.05 -13.20
CA HIS A 34 3.60 -22.95 -12.32
C HIS A 34 2.42 -22.06 -11.95
N ALA A 35 1.33 -22.07 -12.70
CA ALA A 35 0.08 -21.39 -12.34
C ALA A 35 -0.67 -22.19 -11.24
N ALA A 36 -0.03 -22.36 -10.11
CA ALA A 36 -0.49 -23.20 -9.01
C ALA A 36 -0.84 -22.40 -7.74
N GLY A 37 -1.18 -21.12 -7.91
CA GLY A 37 -1.58 -20.25 -6.80
C GLY A 37 -2.91 -20.64 -6.19
N MET A 38 -3.08 -20.35 -4.90
CA MET A 38 -4.31 -20.60 -4.12
C MET A 38 -4.71 -19.35 -3.31
N GLY A 39 -5.91 -19.37 -2.76
CA GLY A 39 -6.45 -18.30 -1.93
C GLY A 39 -7.28 -17.28 -2.69
N PRO A 40 -7.63 -16.14 -2.07
CA PRO A 40 -8.40 -15.08 -2.71
C PRO A 40 -7.66 -14.49 -3.91
N ALA A 41 -8.40 -13.82 -4.79
CA ALA A 41 -7.80 -13.07 -5.89
C ALA A 41 -7.01 -11.86 -5.36
N VAL A 42 -5.89 -11.59 -5.99
CA VAL A 42 -5.11 -10.36 -5.78
C VAL A 42 -5.84 -9.20 -6.46
N GLU A 43 -5.71 -8.01 -5.91
CA GLU A 43 -6.39 -6.80 -6.38
C GLU A 43 -6.10 -6.54 -7.86
N ARG A 44 -7.14 -6.19 -8.61
CA ARG A 44 -7.08 -5.92 -10.06
C ARG A 44 -5.95 -4.96 -10.44
N GLU A 45 -5.79 -3.89 -9.68
CA GLU A 45 -4.76 -2.88 -9.91
C GLU A 45 -3.34 -3.45 -9.77
N VAL A 46 -3.12 -4.35 -8.80
CA VAL A 46 -1.84 -5.03 -8.60
C VAL A 46 -1.52 -5.92 -9.79
N VAL A 47 -2.49 -6.73 -10.23
CA VAL A 47 -2.29 -7.65 -11.37
C VAL A 47 -2.00 -6.87 -12.66
N ARG A 48 -2.69 -5.77 -12.91
CA ARG A 48 -2.40 -4.89 -14.06
C ARG A 48 -1.00 -4.27 -13.95
N GLY A 49 -0.59 -3.89 -12.73
CA GLY A 49 0.78 -3.44 -12.44
C GLY A 49 1.83 -4.51 -12.75
N ILE A 50 1.59 -5.76 -12.35
CA ILE A 50 2.44 -6.92 -12.68
C ILE A 50 2.62 -7.04 -14.20
N MET A 51 1.53 -7.05 -14.95
CA MET A 51 1.57 -7.17 -16.41
C MET A 51 2.30 -6.01 -17.07
N PHE A 52 2.05 -4.77 -16.63
CA PHE A 52 2.73 -3.57 -17.13
C PHE A 52 4.24 -3.64 -16.90
N LEU A 53 4.67 -4.00 -15.69
CA LEU A 53 6.07 -4.12 -15.33
C LEU A 53 6.76 -5.25 -16.11
N ARG A 54 6.06 -6.39 -16.31
CA ARG A 54 6.61 -7.47 -17.14
C ARG A 54 6.71 -7.06 -18.60
N ALA A 55 5.70 -6.40 -19.16
CA ALA A 55 5.76 -5.84 -20.52
C ALA A 55 6.96 -4.90 -20.69
N LYS A 56 7.20 -4.02 -19.72
CA LYS A 56 8.39 -3.14 -19.68
C LYS A 56 9.70 -3.95 -19.70
N THR A 57 9.78 -5.02 -18.92
CA THR A 57 10.99 -5.89 -18.90
C THR A 57 11.17 -6.60 -20.23
N LEU A 58 10.11 -7.14 -20.84
CA LEU A 58 10.16 -7.76 -22.16
C LEU A 58 10.58 -6.77 -23.25
N ALA A 59 10.10 -5.53 -23.19
CA ALA A 59 10.46 -4.45 -24.13
C ALA A 59 11.95 -4.06 -24.10
N SER A 60 12.66 -4.42 -23.03
CA SER A 60 14.12 -4.15 -22.92
C SER A 60 14.97 -4.92 -23.94
N GLY A 61 14.40 -5.97 -24.57
CA GLY A 61 15.11 -6.87 -25.48
C GLY A 61 16.11 -7.83 -24.79
N ARG A 62 16.12 -7.87 -23.44
CA ARG A 62 17.04 -8.71 -22.65
C ARG A 62 16.50 -10.10 -22.35
N THR A 63 15.24 -10.35 -22.65
CA THR A 63 14.56 -11.62 -22.29
C THR A 63 14.57 -12.64 -23.42
N GLY A 64 14.86 -12.22 -24.66
CA GLY A 64 14.91 -13.09 -25.84
C GLY A 64 13.56 -13.63 -26.28
N VAL A 65 12.46 -12.89 -26.01
CA VAL A 65 11.11 -13.23 -26.49
C VAL A 65 10.83 -12.58 -27.84
N ARG A 66 9.91 -13.18 -28.60
CA ARG A 66 9.40 -12.60 -29.86
C ARG A 66 8.51 -11.37 -29.55
N PRO A 67 8.52 -10.34 -30.42
CA PRO A 67 7.66 -9.15 -30.21
C PRO A 67 6.17 -9.46 -30.04
N VAL A 68 5.66 -10.53 -30.64
CA VAL A 68 4.24 -10.94 -30.52
C VAL A 68 3.84 -11.22 -29.07
N VAL A 69 4.72 -11.78 -28.24
CA VAL A 69 4.45 -12.06 -26.83
C VAL A 69 4.20 -10.76 -26.06
N LEU A 70 5.07 -9.76 -26.29
CA LEU A 70 4.91 -8.44 -25.70
C LEU A 70 3.65 -7.75 -26.22
N GLN A 71 3.41 -7.80 -27.53
CA GLN A 71 2.23 -7.17 -28.15
C GLN A 71 0.93 -7.74 -27.59
N THR A 72 0.81 -9.06 -27.50
CA THR A 72 -0.38 -9.70 -26.89
C THR A 72 -0.58 -9.25 -25.44
N MET A 73 0.48 -9.12 -24.65
CA MET A 73 0.37 -8.62 -23.26
C MET A 73 -0.13 -7.17 -23.21
N VAL A 74 0.34 -6.31 -24.12
CA VAL A 74 -0.11 -4.92 -24.23
C VAL A 74 -1.57 -4.87 -24.69
N ASP A 75 -1.97 -5.71 -25.65
CA ASP A 75 -3.35 -5.77 -26.15
C ASP A 75 -4.32 -6.24 -25.06
N VAL A 76 -3.96 -7.25 -24.25
CA VAL A 76 -4.72 -7.71 -23.09
C VAL A 76 -4.89 -6.59 -22.06
N LEU A 77 -3.80 -5.85 -21.76
CA LEU A 77 -3.87 -4.69 -20.86
C LEU A 77 -4.80 -3.59 -21.41
N ASN A 78 -4.67 -3.25 -22.70
CA ASN A 78 -5.48 -2.19 -23.33
C ASN A 78 -6.95 -2.58 -23.45
N ALA A 79 -7.26 -3.86 -23.66
CA ALA A 79 -8.62 -4.39 -23.65
C ALA A 79 -9.27 -4.39 -22.26
N GLY A 80 -8.53 -4.03 -21.20
CA GLY A 80 -9.05 -4.05 -19.83
C GLY A 80 -9.19 -5.45 -19.23
N ILE A 81 -8.68 -6.48 -19.90
CA ILE A 81 -8.70 -7.86 -19.43
C ILE A 81 -7.66 -8.01 -18.30
N THR A 82 -8.07 -8.64 -17.20
CA THR A 82 -7.21 -8.81 -16.02
C THR A 82 -7.16 -10.27 -15.60
N PRO A 83 -6.00 -10.94 -15.65
CA PRO A 83 -5.84 -12.30 -15.12
C PRO A 83 -6.24 -12.42 -13.65
N LEU A 84 -6.83 -13.54 -13.26
CA LEU A 84 -7.07 -13.85 -11.85
C LEU A 84 -5.81 -14.48 -11.25
N VAL A 85 -5.07 -13.68 -10.52
CA VAL A 85 -3.88 -14.10 -9.76
C VAL A 85 -4.29 -14.42 -8.34
N ARG A 86 -3.78 -15.54 -7.80
CA ARG A 86 -4.09 -15.97 -6.43
C ARG A 86 -3.06 -15.46 -5.42
N GLU A 87 -3.51 -15.24 -4.18
CA GLU A 87 -2.70 -14.62 -3.13
C GLU A 87 -1.46 -15.45 -2.74
N PHE A 88 -1.57 -16.77 -2.69
CA PHE A 88 -0.46 -17.66 -2.32
C PHE A 88 0.11 -18.36 -3.56
N GLY A 89 1.45 -18.41 -3.67
CA GLY A 89 2.13 -19.10 -4.77
C GLY A 89 3.51 -18.56 -5.11
N SER A 90 3.93 -17.41 -4.55
CA SER A 90 5.28 -16.89 -4.73
C SER A 90 6.06 -16.92 -3.41
N LEU A 91 7.34 -17.33 -3.47
CA LEU A 91 8.31 -17.22 -2.39
C LEU A 91 9.31 -16.08 -2.64
N GLY A 92 9.23 -15.40 -3.79
CA GLY A 92 10.13 -14.32 -4.18
C GLY A 92 11.57 -14.77 -4.45
N CYS A 93 11.78 -16.05 -4.77
CA CYS A 93 13.10 -16.66 -5.00
C CYS A 93 13.55 -16.54 -6.47
N SER A 94 12.88 -17.23 -7.38
CA SER A 94 13.06 -17.07 -8.83
C SER A 94 12.14 -15.96 -9.40
N GLY A 95 11.84 -14.96 -8.60
CA GLY A 95 10.80 -13.98 -8.82
C GLY A 95 9.40 -14.49 -8.42
N ASP A 96 8.37 -13.85 -8.95
CA ASP A 96 6.96 -14.12 -8.63
C ASP A 96 6.37 -15.17 -9.59
N LEU A 97 6.91 -16.41 -9.56
CA LEU A 97 6.63 -17.45 -10.56
C LEU A 97 5.14 -17.74 -10.76
N ALA A 98 4.41 -18.11 -9.71
CA ALA A 98 3.00 -18.46 -9.85
C ALA A 98 2.11 -17.27 -10.25
N PRO A 99 2.23 -16.07 -9.66
CA PRO A 99 1.52 -14.88 -10.10
C PRO A 99 1.72 -14.56 -11.59
N LEU A 100 2.96 -14.56 -12.04
CA LEU A 100 3.30 -14.31 -13.45
C LEU A 100 2.81 -15.44 -14.37
N SER A 101 2.79 -16.68 -13.89
CA SER A 101 2.26 -17.82 -14.65
C SER A 101 0.75 -17.74 -14.85
N HIS A 102 -0.01 -17.24 -13.86
CA HIS A 102 -1.43 -16.95 -14.05
C HIS A 102 -1.63 -15.87 -15.12
N CYS A 103 -0.80 -14.84 -15.16
CA CYS A 103 -0.83 -13.85 -16.23
C CYS A 103 -0.49 -14.47 -17.60
N ALA A 104 0.53 -15.32 -17.67
CA ALA A 104 0.97 -15.98 -18.90
C ALA A 104 -0.06 -16.96 -19.46
N LEU A 105 -0.85 -17.65 -18.61
CA LEU A 105 -1.95 -18.49 -19.06
C LEU A 105 -2.96 -17.72 -19.91
N VAL A 106 -3.33 -16.51 -19.47
CA VAL A 106 -4.29 -15.66 -20.19
C VAL A 106 -3.76 -15.29 -21.59
N LEU A 107 -2.46 -15.03 -21.73
CA LEU A 107 -1.87 -14.79 -23.07
C LEU A 107 -1.96 -16.00 -23.97
N MET A 108 -2.03 -17.20 -23.42
CA MET A 108 -2.20 -18.46 -24.14
C MET A 108 -3.68 -18.82 -24.38
N GLY A 109 -4.63 -17.97 -23.95
CA GLY A 109 -6.07 -18.24 -24.02
C GLY A 109 -6.58 -19.24 -22.98
N GLU A 110 -5.80 -19.46 -21.91
CA GLU A 110 -6.08 -20.43 -20.85
C GLU A 110 -6.19 -19.71 -19.48
N GLY A 111 -6.44 -20.46 -18.40
CA GLY A 111 -6.52 -19.92 -17.05
C GLY A 111 -7.83 -19.22 -16.74
N GLU A 112 -7.77 -18.18 -15.89
CA GLU A 112 -8.93 -17.40 -15.46
C GLU A 112 -8.64 -15.91 -15.63
N ALA A 113 -9.62 -15.13 -16.09
CA ALA A 113 -9.52 -13.69 -16.26
C ALA A 113 -10.85 -12.98 -15.99
N GLU A 114 -10.79 -11.73 -15.58
CA GLU A 114 -11.93 -10.80 -15.53
C GLU A 114 -11.89 -9.90 -16.74
N GLY A 115 -13.02 -9.80 -17.44
CA GLY A 115 -13.22 -8.88 -18.56
C GLY A 115 -13.36 -7.41 -18.10
N PRO A 116 -13.40 -6.46 -19.06
CA PRO A 116 -13.59 -5.04 -18.75
C PRO A 116 -14.96 -4.74 -18.11
N ASP A 117 -15.94 -5.60 -18.31
CA ASP A 117 -17.30 -5.57 -17.76
C ASP A 117 -17.41 -6.19 -16.35
N GLY A 118 -16.32 -6.74 -15.81
CA GLY A 118 -16.28 -7.43 -14.52
C GLY A 118 -16.75 -8.90 -14.58
N VAL A 119 -17.02 -9.43 -15.76
CA VAL A 119 -17.40 -10.86 -15.92
C VAL A 119 -16.14 -11.72 -15.91
N THR A 120 -16.21 -12.85 -15.19
CA THR A 120 -15.12 -13.83 -15.09
C THR A 120 -15.22 -14.88 -16.19
N TYR A 121 -14.09 -15.24 -16.76
CA TYR A 121 -13.91 -16.27 -17.79
C TYR A 121 -12.92 -17.33 -17.30
N GLY A 122 -13.06 -18.55 -17.78
CA GLY A 122 -12.09 -19.63 -17.62
C GLY A 122 -12.27 -20.54 -16.40
N GLY A 123 -13.25 -20.31 -15.55
CA GLY A 123 -13.57 -21.17 -14.42
C GLY A 123 -14.36 -22.43 -14.81
N ARG A 124 -14.75 -23.23 -13.80
CA ARG A 124 -15.63 -24.38 -14.02
C ARG A 124 -17.04 -23.92 -14.41
N GLY A 125 -17.42 -24.16 -15.65
CA GLY A 125 -18.75 -23.81 -16.19
C GLY A 125 -18.83 -22.40 -16.80
N GLU A 126 -17.73 -21.68 -16.85
CA GLU A 126 -17.60 -20.38 -17.52
C GLU A 126 -17.07 -20.52 -18.94
N GLN A 127 -17.22 -19.46 -19.75
CA GLN A 127 -16.65 -19.45 -21.10
C GLN A 127 -15.11 -19.42 -21.02
N PRO A 128 -14.38 -20.12 -21.93
CA PRO A 128 -12.93 -20.10 -21.95
C PRO A 128 -12.36 -18.68 -22.15
N VAL A 129 -11.20 -18.41 -21.59
CA VAL A 129 -10.46 -17.14 -21.78
C VAL A 129 -10.19 -16.86 -23.26
N ALA A 130 -9.98 -17.89 -24.08
CA ALA A 130 -9.83 -17.74 -25.53
C ALA A 130 -11.04 -17.07 -26.22
N VAL A 131 -12.25 -17.24 -25.68
CA VAL A 131 -13.46 -16.55 -26.19
C VAL A 131 -13.36 -15.05 -25.85
N LEU A 132 -13.02 -14.70 -24.63
CA LEU A 132 -12.81 -13.31 -24.21
C LEU A 132 -11.75 -12.62 -25.07
N LEU A 133 -10.62 -13.28 -25.35
CA LEU A 133 -9.58 -12.73 -26.21
C LEU A 133 -10.11 -12.50 -27.65
N ALA A 134 -10.82 -13.48 -28.23
CA ALA A 134 -11.38 -13.37 -29.57
C ALA A 134 -12.41 -12.23 -29.69
N GLU A 135 -13.24 -12.00 -28.66
CA GLU A 135 -14.19 -10.88 -28.62
C GLU A 135 -13.49 -9.52 -28.71
N HIS A 136 -12.21 -9.45 -28.29
CA HIS A 136 -11.38 -8.25 -28.34
C HIS A 136 -10.37 -8.27 -29.52
N GLY A 137 -10.46 -9.24 -30.43
CA GLY A 137 -9.57 -9.36 -31.59
C GLY A 137 -8.14 -9.75 -31.22
N ILE A 138 -7.94 -10.41 -30.08
CA ILE A 138 -6.63 -10.83 -29.57
C ILE A 138 -6.44 -12.33 -29.84
N GLU A 139 -5.39 -12.70 -30.58
CA GLU A 139 -5.04 -14.09 -30.84
C GLU A 139 -4.16 -14.64 -29.71
N PRO A 140 -4.50 -15.81 -29.14
CA PRO A 140 -3.66 -16.46 -28.12
C PRO A 140 -2.27 -16.79 -28.64
N VAL A 141 -1.23 -16.59 -27.81
CA VAL A 141 0.16 -16.87 -28.20
C VAL A 141 0.50 -18.34 -28.00
N THR A 142 1.07 -18.96 -29.05
CA THR A 142 1.81 -20.22 -28.90
C THR A 142 3.26 -19.88 -28.56
N LEU A 143 3.70 -20.26 -27.34
CA LEU A 143 5.05 -19.95 -26.83
C LEU A 143 6.14 -20.76 -27.55
N ALA A 144 7.20 -20.08 -27.96
CA ALA A 144 8.43 -20.68 -28.46
C ALA A 144 9.45 -20.89 -27.31
N GLU A 145 10.62 -21.44 -27.68
CA GLU A 145 11.69 -21.74 -26.72
C GLU A 145 12.06 -20.50 -25.90
N LYS A 146 12.27 -20.68 -24.59
CA LYS A 146 12.55 -19.68 -23.58
C LYS A 146 11.38 -18.76 -23.21
N GLU A 147 10.36 -18.57 -24.03
CA GLU A 147 9.31 -17.57 -23.80
C GLU A 147 8.47 -17.88 -22.55
N GLY A 148 8.27 -19.15 -22.21
CA GLY A 148 7.58 -19.54 -20.98
C GLY A 148 8.31 -19.01 -19.74
N LEU A 149 9.61 -19.31 -19.61
CA LEU A 149 10.39 -18.83 -18.47
C LEU A 149 10.56 -17.30 -18.45
N ALA A 150 10.76 -16.70 -19.62
CA ALA A 150 10.84 -15.25 -19.77
C ALA A 150 9.56 -14.50 -19.36
N LEU A 151 8.42 -15.15 -19.33
CA LEU A 151 7.17 -14.57 -18.84
C LEU A 151 7.04 -14.61 -17.32
N VAL A 152 7.78 -15.47 -16.61
CA VAL A 152 7.52 -15.75 -15.20
C VAL A 152 8.67 -15.45 -14.24
N ASN A 153 9.87 -15.16 -14.77
CA ASN A 153 11.09 -15.01 -13.96
C ASN A 153 11.41 -13.55 -13.65
N GLY A 154 10.73 -12.95 -12.67
CA GLY A 154 10.96 -11.57 -12.26
C GLY A 154 10.20 -11.14 -11.00
N THR A 155 10.50 -9.95 -10.51
CA THR A 155 10.04 -9.39 -9.23
C THR A 155 8.84 -8.45 -9.37
N GLU A 156 8.12 -8.52 -10.47
CA GLU A 156 7.10 -7.54 -10.88
C GLU A 156 5.92 -7.45 -9.90
N GLY A 157 5.56 -8.55 -9.25
CA GLY A 157 4.46 -8.54 -8.28
C GLY A 157 4.85 -7.82 -6.99
N MET A 158 6.01 -8.15 -6.44
CA MET A 158 6.56 -7.46 -5.27
C MET A 158 6.77 -5.97 -5.55
N LEU A 159 7.35 -5.61 -6.69
CA LEU A 159 7.57 -4.23 -7.10
C LEU A 159 6.26 -3.49 -7.34
N GLY A 160 5.28 -4.09 -8.01
CA GLY A 160 3.97 -3.50 -8.24
C GLY A 160 3.28 -3.11 -6.94
N MET A 161 3.25 -4.03 -5.98
CA MET A 161 2.68 -3.77 -4.65
C MET A 161 3.46 -2.71 -3.87
N LEU A 162 4.80 -2.67 -3.99
CA LEU A 162 5.64 -1.65 -3.37
C LEU A 162 5.33 -0.24 -3.94
N LEU A 163 5.21 -0.11 -5.26
CA LEU A 163 4.90 1.16 -5.91
C LEU A 163 3.53 1.71 -5.48
N MET A 164 2.52 0.84 -5.40
CA MET A 164 1.19 1.22 -4.92
C MET A 164 1.23 1.61 -3.44
N ALA A 165 1.92 0.84 -2.59
CA ALA A 165 2.07 1.17 -1.18
C ALA A 165 2.78 2.52 -0.97
N ILE A 166 3.81 2.85 -1.76
CA ILE A 166 4.48 4.16 -1.72
C ILE A 166 3.52 5.29 -2.09
N ALA A 167 2.70 5.10 -3.14
CA ALA A 167 1.72 6.10 -3.57
C ALA A 167 0.67 6.36 -2.48
N ASP A 168 0.10 5.29 -1.91
CA ASP A 168 -0.88 5.35 -0.83
C ASP A 168 -0.27 6.01 0.42
N LEU A 169 0.94 5.61 0.83
CA LEU A 169 1.61 6.15 2.02
C LEU A 169 1.92 7.64 1.89
N ARG A 170 2.34 8.13 0.74
CA ARG A 170 2.56 9.57 0.53
C ARG A 170 1.30 10.39 0.78
N GLN A 171 0.14 9.90 0.32
CA GLN A 171 -1.14 10.55 0.60
C GLN A 171 -1.54 10.44 2.07
N LEU A 172 -1.40 9.25 2.65
CA LEU A 172 -1.77 8.98 4.05
C LEU A 172 -0.91 9.74 5.05
N LEU A 173 0.37 9.98 4.75
CA LEU A 173 1.28 10.75 5.60
C LEU A 173 0.84 12.22 5.73
N THR A 174 0.43 12.86 4.64
CA THR A 174 -0.13 14.21 4.71
C THR A 174 -1.46 14.21 5.48
N THR A 175 -2.30 13.19 5.29
CA THR A 175 -3.54 13.02 6.08
C THR A 175 -3.22 12.82 7.56
N ALA A 176 -2.19 12.03 7.91
CA ALA A 176 -1.77 11.82 9.29
C ALA A 176 -1.30 13.10 9.98
N ASP A 177 -0.59 13.99 9.27
CA ASP A 177 -0.21 15.29 9.79
C ASP A 177 -1.44 16.17 10.05
N ILE A 178 -2.44 16.14 9.14
CA ILE A 178 -3.69 16.88 9.28
C ILE A 178 -4.49 16.38 10.48
N THR A 179 -4.71 15.07 10.60
CA THR A 179 -5.49 14.50 11.73
C THR A 179 -4.76 14.69 13.05
N ALA A 180 -3.42 14.61 13.07
CA ALA A 180 -2.61 14.90 14.24
C ALA A 180 -2.75 16.37 14.66
N ALA A 181 -2.69 17.33 13.73
CA ALA A 181 -2.90 18.74 14.03
C ALA A 181 -4.32 19.01 14.56
N MET A 182 -5.36 18.42 13.95
CA MET A 182 -6.73 18.50 14.47
C MET A 182 -6.85 17.91 15.89
N SER A 183 -6.13 16.83 16.18
CA SER A 183 -6.08 16.23 17.53
C SER A 183 -5.36 17.14 18.54
N VAL A 184 -4.27 17.82 18.12
CA VAL A 184 -3.58 18.83 18.93
C VAL A 184 -4.55 19.96 19.27
N GLU A 185 -5.25 20.50 18.28
CA GLU A 185 -6.23 21.57 18.45
C GLU A 185 -7.39 21.14 19.39
N ALA A 186 -7.97 19.96 19.14
CA ALA A 186 -9.06 19.41 19.96
C ALA A 186 -8.66 19.19 21.43
N LEU A 187 -7.40 18.86 21.69
CA LEU A 187 -6.84 18.62 23.03
C LEU A 187 -6.19 19.85 23.66
N LEU A 188 -6.42 21.05 23.13
CA LEU A 188 -5.78 22.28 23.57
C LEU A 188 -4.25 22.17 23.61
N GLY A 189 -3.64 21.54 22.60
CA GLY A 189 -2.21 21.40 22.46
C GLY A 189 -1.54 22.67 21.91
N THR A 190 -0.23 22.78 22.07
CA THR A 190 0.56 23.94 21.62
C THR A 190 1.08 23.75 20.19
N ASP A 191 1.15 24.85 19.43
CA ASP A 191 1.81 24.93 18.13
C ASP A 191 3.34 25.14 18.22
N GLN A 192 3.85 25.49 19.41
CA GLN A 192 5.24 25.92 19.61
C GLN A 192 6.26 24.78 19.34
N VAL A 193 5.85 23.53 19.49
CA VAL A 193 6.71 22.37 19.25
C VAL A 193 6.91 22.06 17.77
N PHE A 194 6.19 22.73 16.88
CA PHE A 194 6.25 22.53 15.41
C PHE A 194 7.03 23.66 14.70
N LEU A 195 7.60 24.61 15.44
CA LEU A 195 8.36 25.72 14.87
C LEU A 195 9.58 25.23 14.08
N PRO A 196 9.89 25.78 12.90
CA PRO A 196 10.98 25.32 12.03
C PRO A 196 12.35 25.29 12.72
N GLU A 197 12.61 26.19 13.65
CA GLU A 197 13.87 26.31 14.39
C GLU A 197 14.16 25.06 15.25
N LEU A 198 13.12 24.30 15.63
CA LEU A 198 13.26 23.09 16.45
C LEU A 198 13.56 21.85 15.61
N HIS A 199 13.40 21.91 14.29
CA HIS A 199 13.49 20.75 13.40
C HIS A 199 14.75 20.81 12.52
N ALA A 200 14.72 21.44 11.37
CA ALA A 200 15.79 21.37 10.38
C ALA A 200 17.17 21.79 10.91
N ALA A 201 17.23 22.79 11.80
CA ALA A 201 18.49 23.28 12.37
C ALA A 201 19.04 22.38 13.48
N LEU A 202 18.18 21.76 14.27
CA LEU A 202 18.59 20.96 15.45
C LEU A 202 18.62 19.46 15.18
N ARG A 203 17.76 18.99 14.30
CA ARG A 203 17.65 17.58 13.92
C ARG A 203 17.30 17.44 12.44
N PRO A 204 18.30 17.37 11.53
CA PRO A 204 18.13 17.53 10.10
C PRO A 204 17.57 16.27 9.39
N HIS A 205 16.41 15.78 9.84
CA HIS A 205 15.61 14.77 9.15
C HIS A 205 14.58 15.46 8.25
N PRO A 206 14.65 15.32 6.91
CA PRO A 206 13.74 16.03 6.00
C PRO A 206 12.28 15.72 6.24
N GLY A 207 11.93 14.46 6.46
CA GLY A 207 10.56 14.04 6.72
C GLY A 207 10.00 14.64 8.01
N GLN A 208 10.83 14.75 9.07
CA GLN A 208 10.41 15.39 10.33
C GLN A 208 10.12 16.88 10.13
N ALA A 209 10.95 17.58 9.38
CA ALA A 209 10.76 19.00 9.09
C ALA A 209 9.49 19.23 8.25
N ALA A 210 9.23 18.36 7.25
CA ALA A 210 8.02 18.42 6.43
C ALA A 210 6.75 18.21 7.25
N SER A 211 6.70 17.17 8.11
CA SER A 211 5.55 16.91 8.98
C SER A 211 5.31 18.03 9.98
N ALA A 212 6.37 18.62 10.56
CA ALA A 212 6.24 19.75 11.46
C ALA A 212 5.68 21.01 10.77
N ASP A 213 6.16 21.31 9.55
CA ASP A 213 5.64 22.42 8.75
C ASP A 213 4.17 22.22 8.39
N ASN A 214 3.79 21.02 7.95
CA ASN A 214 2.40 20.68 7.68
C ASN A 214 1.51 20.93 8.91
N MET A 215 1.90 20.42 10.07
CA MET A 215 1.13 20.58 11.30
C MET A 215 1.03 22.03 11.74
N LEU A 216 2.13 22.79 11.68
CA LEU A 216 2.15 24.22 12.01
C LEU A 216 1.20 25.02 11.10
N ARG A 217 1.19 24.73 9.82
CA ARG A 217 0.32 25.40 8.84
C ARG A 217 -1.15 25.05 9.05
N VAL A 218 -1.47 23.78 9.34
CA VAL A 218 -2.85 23.34 9.64
C VAL A 218 -3.36 24.05 10.90
N LEU A 219 -2.53 24.25 11.92
CA LEU A 219 -2.87 24.94 13.17
C LEU A 219 -2.91 26.48 13.03
N SER A 220 -2.41 27.02 11.93
CA SER A 220 -2.32 28.47 11.73
C SER A 220 -3.70 29.14 11.77
N GLY A 221 -3.78 30.26 12.52
CA GLY A 221 -5.01 31.02 12.64
C GLY A 221 -6.08 30.37 13.53
N SER A 222 -5.75 29.34 14.31
CA SER A 222 -6.69 28.67 15.22
C SER A 222 -7.04 29.52 16.45
N PRO A 223 -8.29 29.91 16.65
CA PRO A 223 -8.75 30.52 17.90
C PRO A 223 -8.60 29.58 19.11
N ILE A 224 -8.75 28.27 18.91
CA ILE A 224 -8.56 27.28 19.97
C ILE A 224 -7.11 27.29 20.46
N VAL A 225 -6.12 27.19 19.55
CA VAL A 225 -4.70 27.24 19.90
C VAL A 225 -4.34 28.60 20.55
N ALA A 226 -4.87 29.70 20.02
CA ALA A 226 -4.62 31.04 20.55
C ALA A 226 -5.17 31.23 21.97
N SER A 227 -6.24 30.54 22.35
CA SER A 227 -6.97 30.73 23.61
C SER A 227 -6.14 30.41 24.86
N HIS A 228 -5.10 29.61 24.75
CA HIS A 228 -4.26 29.15 25.88
C HIS A 228 -2.78 29.40 25.70
N LYS A 229 -2.38 30.26 24.76
CA LYS A 229 -0.97 30.69 24.61
C LYS A 229 -0.43 31.44 25.83
N VAL A 230 -1.33 32.04 26.61
CA VAL A 230 -0.99 32.75 27.83
C VAL A 230 -1.79 32.15 29.00
N GLY A 231 -1.13 31.86 30.10
CA GLY A 231 -1.78 31.33 31.31
C GLY A 231 -2.04 29.83 31.31
N ASP A 232 -1.54 29.10 30.35
CA ASP A 232 -1.56 27.62 30.36
C ASP A 232 -0.69 27.11 31.53
N ASN A 233 -1.27 26.27 32.37
CA ASN A 233 -0.55 25.68 33.53
C ASN A 233 0.18 24.38 33.15
N ARG A 234 0.09 23.92 31.94
CA ARG A 234 0.76 22.70 31.44
C ARG A 234 2.16 23.06 30.96
N VAL A 235 3.14 22.27 31.36
CA VAL A 235 4.53 22.45 30.95
C VAL A 235 4.75 21.95 29.53
N GLN A 236 4.08 20.87 29.12
CA GLN A 236 4.24 20.23 27.81
C GLN A 236 3.08 19.28 27.49
N ASP A 237 2.82 19.09 26.21
CA ASP A 237 1.85 18.12 25.72
C ASP A 237 2.36 16.67 25.82
N ALA A 238 1.44 15.73 25.72
CA ALA A 238 1.77 14.31 25.63
C ALA A 238 2.57 14.00 24.35
N TYR A 239 3.36 12.92 24.39
CA TYR A 239 4.19 12.51 23.24
C TYR A 239 3.38 12.23 21.98
N SER A 240 2.17 11.68 22.09
CA SER A 240 1.31 11.44 20.93
C SER A 240 0.93 12.72 20.17
N LEU A 241 1.01 13.89 20.81
CA LEU A 241 0.81 15.20 20.19
C LEU A 241 2.15 15.79 19.74
N ARG A 242 3.04 16.10 20.69
CA ARG A 242 4.27 16.85 20.42
C ARG A 242 5.35 16.08 19.64
N CYS A 243 5.33 14.74 19.67
CA CYS A 243 6.27 13.90 18.93
C CYS A 243 5.67 13.35 17.61
N ALA A 244 4.51 13.84 17.18
CA ALA A 244 3.91 13.44 15.92
C ALA A 244 4.86 13.67 14.71
N PRO A 245 5.55 14.81 14.57
CA PRO A 245 6.48 15.02 13.46
C PRO A 245 7.68 14.06 13.45
N GLN A 246 8.16 13.65 14.64
CA GLN A 246 9.28 12.72 14.73
C GLN A 246 8.90 11.32 14.23
N VAL A 247 7.68 10.88 14.52
CA VAL A 247 7.17 9.57 14.06
C VAL A 247 6.77 9.64 12.59
N ALA A 248 5.88 10.56 12.21
CA ALA A 248 5.44 10.68 10.81
C ALA A 248 6.61 11.00 9.87
N GLY A 249 7.55 11.83 10.32
CA GLY A 249 8.76 12.15 9.56
C GLY A 249 9.69 10.96 9.36
N ALA A 250 9.86 10.11 10.37
CA ALA A 250 10.64 8.87 10.21
C ALA A 250 9.99 7.93 9.18
N VAL A 251 8.64 7.88 9.13
CA VAL A 251 7.93 7.12 8.10
C VAL A 251 8.16 7.74 6.71
N ARG A 252 8.13 9.08 6.56
CA ARG A 252 8.43 9.79 5.30
C ARG A 252 9.83 9.43 4.78
N ASP A 253 10.84 9.53 5.63
CA ASP A 253 12.23 9.20 5.27
C ASP A 253 12.38 7.70 4.90
N THR A 254 11.62 6.82 5.54
CA THR A 254 11.55 5.38 5.19
C THR A 254 10.88 5.16 3.83
N VAL A 255 9.80 5.89 3.53
CA VAL A 255 9.13 5.85 2.22
C VAL A 255 10.07 6.33 1.11
N ASP A 256 10.85 7.38 1.35
CA ASP A 256 11.81 7.90 0.36
C ASP A 256 12.95 6.92 0.11
N HIS A 257 13.44 6.24 1.15
CA HIS A 257 14.40 5.15 0.99
C HIS A 257 13.81 4.00 0.16
N ALA A 258 12.59 3.57 0.46
CA ALA A 258 11.91 2.53 -0.30
C ALA A 258 11.66 2.94 -1.76
N ALA A 259 11.31 4.22 -2.01
CA ALA A 259 11.16 4.76 -3.36
C ALA A 259 12.46 4.74 -4.16
N LEU A 260 13.61 4.98 -3.51
CA LEU A 260 14.92 4.85 -4.14
C LEU A 260 15.20 3.40 -4.55
N VAL A 261 14.90 2.41 -3.70
CA VAL A 261 15.03 0.99 -4.04
C VAL A 261 14.08 0.62 -5.17
N ALA A 262 12.81 1.04 -5.07
CA ALA A 262 11.81 0.80 -6.12
C ALA A 262 12.22 1.39 -7.48
N SER A 263 12.83 2.59 -7.51
CA SER A 263 13.30 3.22 -8.75
C SER A 263 14.43 2.45 -9.42
N ARG A 264 15.32 1.84 -8.64
CA ARG A 264 16.40 0.97 -9.14
C ARG A 264 15.85 -0.33 -9.71
N GLU A 265 14.90 -0.95 -9.00
CA GLU A 265 14.23 -2.17 -9.45
C GLU A 265 13.37 -1.90 -10.70
N LEU A 266 12.70 -0.74 -10.75
CA LEU A 266 11.94 -0.30 -11.93
C LEU A 266 12.84 -0.09 -13.16
N ALA A 267 14.10 0.29 -12.99
CA ALA A 267 15.06 0.40 -14.09
C ALA A 267 15.66 -0.95 -14.53
N ALA A 268 15.51 -2.01 -13.71
CA ALA A 268 16.09 -3.33 -14.00
C ALA A 268 15.40 -4.05 -15.17
N ALA A 269 16.12 -4.96 -15.79
CA ALA A 269 15.62 -5.93 -16.78
C ALA A 269 15.88 -7.34 -16.25
N ILE A 270 14.94 -7.83 -15.43
CA ILE A 270 15.10 -9.07 -14.68
C ILE A 270 14.63 -10.26 -15.49
N ASP A 271 15.51 -11.21 -15.69
CA ASP A 271 15.25 -12.54 -16.26
C ASP A 271 16.43 -13.48 -15.99
N ASN A 272 16.23 -14.78 -16.13
CA ASN A 272 17.29 -15.78 -16.07
C ASN A 272 16.95 -16.99 -16.96
N PRO A 273 17.73 -17.26 -18.01
CA PRO A 273 18.90 -16.49 -18.45
C PRO A 273 18.54 -15.17 -19.15
N VAL A 274 19.47 -14.23 -19.17
CA VAL A 274 19.36 -12.96 -19.91
C VAL A 274 20.15 -12.99 -21.21
N VAL A 275 19.76 -12.13 -22.15
CA VAL A 275 20.50 -11.84 -23.38
C VAL A 275 21.35 -10.59 -23.15
N LEU A 276 22.68 -10.72 -23.27
CA LEU A 276 23.64 -9.63 -23.12
C LEU A 276 23.76 -8.82 -24.44
N PRO A 277 24.36 -7.60 -24.40
CA PRO A 277 24.49 -6.74 -25.58
C PRO A 277 25.24 -7.38 -26.75
N ASP A 278 26.15 -8.29 -26.48
CA ASP A 278 26.93 -9.05 -27.48
C ASP A 278 26.19 -10.27 -28.06
N GLY A 279 24.91 -10.47 -27.63
CA GLY A 279 24.08 -11.62 -28.03
C GLY A 279 24.33 -12.89 -27.22
N THR A 280 25.26 -12.90 -26.29
CA THR A 280 25.45 -14.06 -25.41
C THR A 280 24.28 -14.25 -24.44
N VAL A 281 23.98 -15.51 -24.10
CA VAL A 281 22.92 -15.86 -23.14
C VAL A 281 23.57 -16.34 -21.85
N SER A 282 23.30 -15.65 -20.75
CA SER A 282 23.95 -15.89 -19.46
C SER A 282 22.96 -16.12 -18.33
N SER A 283 23.24 -17.15 -17.53
CA SER A 283 22.53 -17.38 -16.25
C SER A 283 23.00 -16.40 -15.18
N ASN A 284 22.09 -16.01 -14.30
CA ASN A 284 22.36 -15.05 -13.22
C ASN A 284 21.40 -15.28 -12.03
N GLY A 285 21.53 -14.45 -10.98
CA GLY A 285 20.69 -14.47 -9.78
C GLY A 285 19.83 -13.19 -9.59
N ASN A 286 19.71 -12.33 -10.62
CA ASN A 286 19.06 -11.02 -10.49
C ASN A 286 17.54 -11.10 -10.23
N PHE A 287 16.95 -12.27 -10.36
CA PHE A 287 15.55 -12.55 -10.03
C PHE A 287 15.27 -12.60 -8.52
N HIS A 288 16.30 -12.63 -7.66
CA HIS A 288 16.12 -12.76 -6.22
C HIS A 288 15.55 -11.47 -5.61
N GLY A 289 14.36 -11.57 -5.00
CA GLY A 289 13.58 -10.42 -4.55
C GLY A 289 14.04 -9.74 -3.25
N ALA A 290 15.17 -10.12 -2.64
CA ALA A 290 15.62 -9.60 -1.34
C ALA A 290 15.68 -8.07 -1.26
N PRO A 291 16.19 -7.31 -2.26
CA PRO A 291 16.22 -5.85 -2.16
C PRO A 291 14.85 -5.22 -1.97
N VAL A 292 13.83 -5.78 -2.64
CA VAL A 292 12.44 -5.32 -2.54
C VAL A 292 11.80 -5.81 -1.23
N ALA A 293 12.05 -7.06 -0.84
CA ALA A 293 11.51 -7.67 0.38
C ALA A 293 11.87 -6.88 1.64
N TYR A 294 13.12 -6.45 1.76
CA TYR A 294 13.59 -5.73 2.94
C TYR A 294 12.88 -4.38 3.12
N VAL A 295 12.72 -3.61 2.05
CA VAL A 295 12.04 -2.30 2.16
C VAL A 295 10.54 -2.43 2.37
N LEU A 296 9.90 -3.51 1.88
CA LEU A 296 8.51 -3.83 2.16
C LEU A 296 8.27 -4.08 3.66
N ASP A 297 9.13 -4.87 4.29
CA ASP A 297 9.05 -5.13 5.74
C ASP A 297 9.44 -3.89 6.56
N PHE A 298 10.42 -3.10 6.14
CA PHE A 298 10.76 -1.85 6.80
C PHE A 298 9.58 -0.86 6.80
N LEU A 299 8.87 -0.74 5.67
CA LEU A 299 7.65 0.06 5.59
C LEU A 299 6.54 -0.47 6.51
N ALA A 300 6.37 -1.79 6.63
CA ALA A 300 5.36 -2.38 7.52
C ALA A 300 5.61 -2.04 8.98
N ILE A 301 6.87 -2.01 9.42
CA ILE A 301 7.26 -1.57 10.77
C ILE A 301 6.89 -0.09 10.98
N ALA A 302 7.25 0.77 10.03
CA ALA A 302 6.97 2.20 10.08
C ALA A 302 5.46 2.51 10.11
N VAL A 303 4.67 1.80 9.31
CA VAL A 303 3.19 1.89 9.28
C VAL A 303 2.56 1.48 10.61
N ALA A 304 3.08 0.44 11.25
CA ALA A 304 2.55 -0.02 12.54
C ALA A 304 2.78 1.03 13.65
N ASP A 305 3.92 1.71 13.67
CA ASP A 305 4.22 2.76 14.65
C ASP A 305 3.35 4.01 14.40
N LEU A 306 3.21 4.45 13.14
CA LEU A 306 2.31 5.55 12.78
C LEU A 306 0.85 5.27 13.17
N SER A 307 0.39 4.04 12.97
CA SER A 307 -0.95 3.61 13.40
C SER A 307 -1.10 3.69 14.91
N SER A 308 -0.06 3.27 15.65
CA SER A 308 -0.05 3.26 17.11
C SER A 308 -0.14 4.67 17.70
N ILE A 309 0.64 5.63 17.19
CA ILE A 309 0.61 7.01 17.69
C ILE A 309 -0.72 7.72 17.38
N ALA A 310 -1.33 7.44 16.22
CA ALA A 310 -2.64 7.97 15.85
C ALA A 310 -3.74 7.50 16.82
N GLU A 311 -3.72 6.21 17.13
CA GLU A 311 -4.68 5.62 18.08
C GLU A 311 -4.52 6.20 19.49
N ARG A 312 -3.29 6.49 19.96
CA ARG A 312 -3.06 7.14 21.25
C ARG A 312 -3.67 8.54 21.33
N ARG A 313 -3.77 9.27 20.22
CA ARG A 313 -4.46 10.57 20.18
C ARG A 313 -5.98 10.39 20.30
N THR A 314 -6.56 9.40 19.62
CA THR A 314 -7.96 9.04 19.77
C THR A 314 -8.30 8.67 21.22
N ASP A 315 -7.55 7.75 21.84
CA ASP A 315 -7.71 7.34 23.23
C ASP A 315 -7.71 8.56 24.18
N ARG A 316 -6.79 9.51 23.95
CA ARG A 316 -6.71 10.70 24.78
C ARG A 316 -7.93 11.62 24.67
N MET A 317 -8.49 11.79 23.47
CA MET A 317 -9.71 12.58 23.26
C MET A 317 -10.95 11.99 23.92
N LEU A 318 -10.99 10.67 24.09
CA LEU A 318 -12.10 9.94 24.66
C LEU A 318 -12.08 9.83 26.19
N ASP A 319 -10.92 10.14 26.81
CA ASP A 319 -10.76 10.09 28.28
C ASP A 319 -10.96 11.47 28.90
N PRO A 320 -12.02 11.68 29.72
CA PRO A 320 -12.29 12.97 30.35
C PRO A 320 -11.16 13.46 31.28
N ALA A 321 -10.34 12.56 31.83
CA ALA A 321 -9.19 12.93 32.67
C ALA A 321 -8.05 13.56 31.84
N ARG A 322 -8.02 13.37 30.52
CA ARG A 322 -6.92 13.78 29.63
C ARG A 322 -7.36 14.69 28.48
N SER A 323 -8.67 14.86 28.28
CA SER A 323 -9.23 15.59 27.14
C SER A 323 -9.50 17.07 27.39
N HIS A 324 -9.14 17.57 28.57
CA HIS A 324 -9.29 18.99 28.96
C HIS A 324 -10.74 19.51 28.79
N GLY A 325 -11.69 18.81 29.40
CA GLY A 325 -13.10 19.24 29.49
C GLY A 325 -14.01 18.73 28.38
N LEU A 326 -13.55 17.86 27.49
CA LEU A 326 -14.43 17.13 26.60
C LEU A 326 -15.21 16.05 27.39
N PRO A 327 -16.46 15.73 27.00
CA PRO A 327 -17.23 14.68 27.67
C PRO A 327 -16.62 13.28 27.41
N ALA A 328 -16.88 12.35 28.34
CA ALA A 328 -16.43 10.97 28.22
C ALA A 328 -16.87 10.38 26.87
N PHE A 329 -15.93 9.76 26.15
CA PHE A 329 -16.13 9.15 24.82
C PHE A 329 -16.72 10.08 23.75
N LEU A 330 -16.69 11.40 23.98
CA LEU A 330 -17.34 12.42 23.15
C LEU A 330 -18.85 12.14 22.99
N ALA A 331 -19.48 11.55 24.00
CA ALA A 331 -20.90 11.25 24.03
C ALA A 331 -21.73 12.53 24.26
N ALA A 332 -22.94 12.58 23.74
CA ALA A 332 -23.85 13.70 23.95
C ALA A 332 -24.37 13.71 25.40
N ASP A 333 -24.75 12.56 25.94
CA ASP A 333 -25.12 12.33 27.33
C ASP A 333 -24.40 11.11 27.89
N PRO A 334 -23.17 11.28 28.44
CA PRO A 334 -22.35 10.17 28.92
C PRO A 334 -23.06 9.33 29.95
N GLY A 335 -23.22 8.04 29.69
CA GLY A 335 -23.95 7.09 30.52
C GLY A 335 -25.27 6.64 29.90
N VAL A 336 -25.98 7.51 29.18
CA VAL A 336 -27.08 7.15 28.26
C VAL A 336 -26.48 6.80 26.91
N ASP A 337 -25.62 7.67 26.39
CA ASP A 337 -24.84 7.45 25.17
C ASP A 337 -23.42 6.91 25.48
N SER A 338 -22.94 6.03 24.64
CA SER A 338 -21.56 5.48 24.65
C SER A 338 -20.59 6.26 23.75
N GLY A 339 -21.11 7.09 22.86
CA GLY A 339 -20.32 7.92 21.95
C GLY A 339 -19.41 7.10 21.03
N LEU A 340 -18.13 7.45 20.98
CA LEU A 340 -17.13 6.80 20.13
C LEU A 340 -16.33 5.68 20.83
N MET A 341 -16.80 5.18 21.98
CA MET A 341 -16.12 4.12 22.73
C MET A 341 -15.75 2.92 21.83
N ILE A 342 -16.72 2.40 21.06
CA ILE A 342 -16.52 1.19 20.24
C ILE A 342 -15.80 1.52 18.90
N ALA A 343 -15.91 2.73 18.39
CA ALA A 343 -15.04 3.17 17.28
C ALA A 343 -13.54 3.10 17.66
N HIS A 344 -13.20 3.45 18.90
CA HIS A 344 -11.85 3.27 19.43
C HIS A 344 -11.45 1.78 19.53
N TYR A 345 -12.36 0.88 19.92
CA TYR A 345 -12.08 -0.56 19.93
C TYR A 345 -11.74 -1.07 18.53
N THR A 346 -12.49 -0.61 17.52
CA THR A 346 -12.18 -0.92 16.11
C THR A 346 -10.78 -0.43 15.73
N GLN A 347 -10.45 0.81 16.09
CA GLN A 347 -9.12 1.37 15.82
C GLN A 347 -8.00 0.59 16.53
N ALA A 348 -8.18 0.25 17.80
CA ALA A 348 -7.24 -0.55 18.57
C ALA A 348 -7.05 -1.96 17.99
N GLY A 349 -8.12 -2.57 17.48
CA GLY A 349 -8.06 -3.83 16.75
C GLY A 349 -7.21 -3.75 15.48
N LEU A 350 -7.38 -2.69 14.68
CA LEU A 350 -6.57 -2.42 13.48
C LEU A 350 -5.08 -2.20 13.82
N VAL A 351 -4.80 -1.46 14.91
CA VAL A 351 -3.42 -1.25 15.41
C VAL A 351 -2.79 -2.57 15.87
N SER A 352 -3.55 -3.41 16.58
CA SER A 352 -3.09 -4.74 16.99
C SER A 352 -2.76 -5.63 15.79
N ASP A 353 -3.58 -5.59 14.73
CA ASP A 353 -3.31 -6.32 13.49
C ASP A 353 -2.03 -5.78 12.80
N ASN A 354 -1.86 -4.46 12.73
CA ASN A 354 -0.66 -3.84 12.16
C ASN A 354 0.62 -4.23 12.92
N LYS A 355 0.59 -4.34 14.24
CA LYS A 355 1.73 -4.85 15.03
C LYS A 355 2.11 -6.27 14.64
N ARG A 356 1.13 -7.14 14.37
CA ARG A 356 1.36 -8.49 13.89
C ARG A 356 1.90 -8.50 12.46
N LEU A 357 1.35 -7.65 11.58
CA LEU A 357 1.81 -7.48 10.20
C LEU A 357 3.22 -6.87 10.11
N ALA A 358 3.70 -6.20 11.16
CA ALA A 358 5.06 -5.65 11.23
C ALA A 358 6.15 -6.71 11.47
N VAL A 359 5.79 -7.94 11.83
CA VAL A 359 6.78 -9.02 11.96
C VAL A 359 7.36 -9.30 10.56
N PRO A 360 8.71 -9.19 10.36
CA PRO A 360 9.29 -9.32 9.03
C PRO A 360 9.07 -10.71 8.42
N ALA A 361 8.63 -10.76 7.16
CA ALA A 361 8.58 -11.99 6.38
C ALA A 361 9.94 -12.29 5.73
N SER A 362 10.70 -11.25 5.40
CA SER A 362 12.00 -11.36 4.70
C SER A 362 13.14 -11.95 5.53
N VAL A 363 12.92 -12.20 6.81
CA VAL A 363 13.86 -12.95 7.68
C VAL A 363 13.68 -14.46 7.56
N ASP A 364 12.59 -14.93 6.95
CA ASP A 364 12.29 -16.34 6.75
C ASP A 364 12.83 -16.83 5.39
N SER A 365 13.16 -18.11 5.34
CA SER A 365 13.59 -18.78 4.11
C SER A 365 13.27 -20.27 4.19
N ILE A 366 12.55 -20.78 3.18
CA ILE A 366 12.14 -22.16 3.09
C ILE A 366 12.73 -22.77 1.81
N PRO A 367 13.60 -23.81 1.91
CA PRO A 367 14.14 -24.45 0.72
C PRO A 367 13.05 -25.07 -0.14
N SER A 368 13.16 -24.88 -1.46
CA SER A 368 12.22 -25.41 -2.45
C SER A 368 12.93 -25.95 -3.70
N SER A 369 12.18 -26.45 -4.68
CA SER A 369 12.70 -26.96 -5.95
C SER A 369 13.82 -28.00 -5.77
N ALA A 370 13.59 -29.00 -4.91
CA ALA A 370 14.56 -30.04 -4.55
C ALA A 370 15.91 -29.46 -4.09
N MET A 371 15.90 -28.45 -3.24
CA MET A 371 17.05 -27.71 -2.69
C MET A 371 17.82 -26.87 -3.72
N GLN A 372 17.35 -26.73 -4.95
CA GLN A 372 17.96 -25.81 -5.94
C GLN A 372 17.72 -24.33 -5.54
N GLU A 373 16.58 -24.07 -4.92
CA GLU A 373 16.20 -22.77 -4.37
C GLU A 373 16.28 -22.86 -2.84
N ASP A 374 17.51 -22.94 -2.33
CA ASP A 374 17.82 -23.19 -0.92
C ASP A 374 17.75 -21.92 -0.04
N HIS A 375 17.67 -20.74 -0.68
CA HIS A 375 17.46 -19.44 -0.04
C HIS A 375 16.49 -18.59 -0.83
N VAL A 376 15.39 -18.14 -0.18
CA VAL A 376 14.30 -17.37 -0.78
C VAL A 376 14.10 -16.05 -0.05
N SER A 377 13.47 -15.06 -0.69
CA SER A 377 13.30 -13.72 -0.12
C SER A 377 12.02 -13.50 0.68
N MET A 378 11.00 -14.33 0.48
CA MET A 378 9.64 -14.15 0.98
C MET A 378 9.02 -12.77 0.65
N GLY A 379 9.52 -12.11 -0.40
CA GLY A 379 9.16 -10.74 -0.76
C GLY A 379 7.69 -10.55 -1.13
N TRP A 380 7.07 -11.56 -1.76
CA TRP A 380 5.63 -11.55 -2.02
C TRP A 380 4.81 -11.47 -0.72
N HIS A 381 5.18 -12.23 0.31
CA HIS A 381 4.52 -12.19 1.61
C HIS A 381 4.74 -10.85 2.31
N ALA A 382 5.96 -10.29 2.24
CA ALA A 382 6.25 -8.95 2.75
C ALA A 382 5.36 -7.89 2.06
N ALA A 383 5.16 -8.00 0.74
CA ALA A 383 4.31 -7.09 -0.03
C ALA A 383 2.82 -7.21 0.35
N ARG A 384 2.28 -8.44 0.47
CA ARG A 384 0.89 -8.67 0.88
C ARG A 384 0.61 -8.13 2.28
N LYS A 385 1.53 -8.37 3.24
CA LYS A 385 1.43 -7.81 4.60
C LYS A 385 1.40 -6.28 4.57
N LEU A 386 2.31 -5.65 3.83
CA LEU A 386 2.38 -4.19 3.74
C LEU A 386 1.10 -3.61 3.16
N ARG A 387 0.55 -4.16 2.07
CA ARG A 387 -0.72 -3.71 1.49
C ARG A 387 -1.83 -3.71 2.53
N LYS A 388 -1.94 -4.80 3.30
CA LYS A 388 -2.92 -4.91 4.39
C LYS A 388 -2.67 -3.90 5.51
N ALA A 389 -1.40 -3.68 5.89
CA ALA A 389 -1.05 -2.72 6.93
C ALA A 389 -1.37 -1.28 6.51
N VAL A 390 -1.16 -0.92 5.25
CA VAL A 390 -1.50 0.41 4.68
C VAL A 390 -3.02 0.61 4.67
N GLU A 391 -3.79 -0.41 4.29
CA GLU A 391 -5.25 -0.36 4.35
C GLU A 391 -5.76 -0.15 5.79
N ASN A 392 -5.16 -0.85 6.76
CA ASN A 392 -5.48 -0.67 8.18
C ASN A 392 -5.11 0.74 8.66
N LEU A 393 -3.94 1.27 8.27
CA LEU A 393 -3.53 2.65 8.60
C LEU A 393 -4.56 3.67 8.09
N ARG A 394 -5.04 3.53 6.86
CA ARG A 394 -6.08 4.40 6.29
C ARG A 394 -7.33 4.43 7.18
N ARG A 395 -7.80 3.27 7.62
CA ARG A 395 -8.95 3.16 8.54
C ARG A 395 -8.66 3.75 9.93
N VAL A 396 -7.45 3.56 10.44
CA VAL A 396 -7.02 4.17 11.71
C VAL A 396 -7.08 5.69 11.63
N LEU A 397 -6.61 6.29 10.53
CA LEU A 397 -6.67 7.74 10.30
C LEU A 397 -8.10 8.23 10.09
N ALA A 398 -8.95 7.45 9.44
CA ALA A 398 -10.37 7.78 9.28
C ALA A 398 -11.10 7.86 10.64
N ILE A 399 -10.82 6.93 11.55
CA ILE A 399 -11.39 6.96 12.90
C ILE A 399 -10.84 8.14 13.71
N GLU A 400 -9.55 8.45 13.59
CA GLU A 400 -8.97 9.65 14.22
C GLU A 400 -9.60 10.93 13.65
N LEU A 401 -9.85 11.01 12.34
CA LEU A 401 -10.52 12.13 11.70
C LEU A 401 -11.92 12.35 12.26
N VAL A 402 -12.73 11.28 12.34
CA VAL A 402 -14.09 11.36 12.91
C VAL A 402 -14.04 11.82 14.36
N THR A 403 -13.10 11.29 15.13
CA THR A 403 -12.94 11.59 16.56
C THR A 403 -12.50 13.04 16.78
N SER A 404 -11.48 13.49 16.06
CA SER A 404 -10.97 14.87 16.18
C SER A 404 -12.00 15.90 15.71
N ALA A 405 -12.71 15.64 14.60
CA ALA A 405 -13.77 16.52 14.12
C ALA A 405 -14.94 16.61 15.13
N ARG A 406 -15.38 15.48 15.71
CA ARG A 406 -16.41 15.49 16.75
C ARG A 406 -15.96 16.24 18.01
N ALA A 407 -14.70 16.07 18.41
CA ALA A 407 -14.11 16.81 19.54
C ALA A 407 -14.08 18.32 19.28
N LEU A 408 -13.72 18.75 18.08
CA LEU A 408 -13.69 20.15 17.66
C LEU A 408 -15.11 20.77 17.65
N ASP A 409 -16.10 20.06 17.11
CA ASP A 409 -17.49 20.52 17.12
C ASP A 409 -18.02 20.71 18.57
N ILE A 410 -17.74 19.73 19.45
CA ILE A 410 -18.13 19.81 20.87
C ILE A 410 -17.45 21.00 21.53
N ARG A 411 -16.15 21.20 21.31
CA ARG A 411 -15.39 22.32 21.87
C ARG A 411 -15.93 23.69 21.41
N THR A 412 -16.27 23.78 20.12
CA THR A 412 -16.93 24.97 19.57
C THR A 412 -18.28 25.23 20.24
N GLY A 413 -19.09 24.18 20.42
CA GLY A 413 -20.39 24.29 21.12
C GLY A 413 -20.24 24.71 22.58
N LEU A 414 -19.32 24.11 23.35
CA LEU A 414 -19.04 24.46 24.75
C LEU A 414 -18.60 25.91 24.94
N SER A 415 -17.96 26.50 23.95
CA SER A 415 -17.52 27.92 23.98
C SER A 415 -18.56 28.91 23.45
N GLY A 416 -19.77 28.45 23.09
CA GLY A 416 -20.78 29.27 22.45
C GLY A 416 -20.36 29.81 21.07
N GLY A 417 -19.53 29.06 20.36
CA GLY A 417 -19.05 29.42 19.02
C GLY A 417 -17.80 30.32 18.98
N VAL A 418 -17.18 30.61 20.14
CA VAL A 418 -15.98 31.46 20.22
C VAL A 418 -14.72 30.69 19.87
N LEU A 419 -14.57 29.47 20.37
CA LEU A 419 -13.41 28.61 20.09
C LEU A 419 -13.70 27.70 18.88
N THR A 420 -13.39 28.21 17.70
CA THR A 420 -13.53 27.45 16.43
C THR A 420 -12.19 26.88 16.00
N PRO A 421 -12.18 25.78 15.21
CA PRO A 421 -10.96 25.33 14.55
C PRO A 421 -10.34 26.40 13.67
N GLY A 422 -9.04 26.28 13.40
CA GLY A 422 -8.36 27.07 12.38
C GLY A 422 -8.93 26.85 10.98
N PRO A 423 -8.53 27.69 10.00
CA PRO A 423 -9.10 27.61 8.64
C PRO A 423 -8.99 26.23 8.00
N ALA A 424 -7.83 25.56 8.12
CA ALA A 424 -7.63 24.21 7.57
C ALA A 424 -8.49 23.17 8.30
N GLY A 425 -8.48 23.17 9.65
CA GLY A 425 -9.32 22.28 10.45
C GLY A 425 -10.80 22.46 10.15
N SER A 426 -11.27 23.71 10.01
CA SER A 426 -12.67 24.03 9.65
C SER A 426 -13.04 23.49 8.26
N ALA A 427 -12.15 23.62 7.26
CA ALA A 427 -12.38 23.09 5.92
C ALA A 427 -12.47 21.56 5.91
N VAL A 428 -11.59 20.89 6.67
CA VAL A 428 -11.61 19.41 6.81
C VAL A 428 -12.87 18.94 7.54
N VAL A 429 -13.27 19.61 8.64
CA VAL A 429 -14.53 19.32 9.33
C VAL A 429 -15.71 19.50 8.38
N ALA A 430 -15.77 20.56 7.60
CA ALA A 430 -16.83 20.79 6.62
C ALA A 430 -16.90 19.68 5.56
N ALA A 431 -15.74 19.24 5.02
CA ALA A 431 -15.67 18.12 4.07
C ALA A 431 -16.16 16.80 4.69
N LEU A 432 -15.80 16.52 5.94
CA LEU A 432 -16.30 15.34 6.65
C LEU A 432 -17.82 15.43 6.90
N ARG A 433 -18.33 16.61 7.29
CA ARG A 433 -19.76 16.82 7.57
C ARG A 433 -20.66 16.72 6.35
N ALA A 434 -20.10 16.75 5.15
CA ALA A 434 -20.83 16.43 3.92
C ALA A 434 -21.21 14.94 3.80
N VAL A 435 -20.55 14.04 4.55
CA VAL A 435 -20.71 12.57 4.45
C VAL A 435 -20.89 11.87 5.80
N VAL A 436 -20.62 12.55 6.92
CA VAL A 436 -20.72 12.04 8.30
C VAL A 436 -21.38 13.10 9.17
N ASP A 437 -22.46 12.74 9.87
CA ASP A 437 -23.18 13.65 10.73
C ASP A 437 -22.34 14.17 11.93
N GLY A 438 -22.71 15.35 12.43
CA GLY A 438 -22.10 15.96 13.61
C GLY A 438 -22.41 15.23 14.93
N PRO A 439 -21.99 15.81 16.09
CA PRO A 439 -22.33 15.29 17.39
C PRO A 439 -23.84 15.14 17.59
N GLY A 440 -24.25 14.14 18.36
CA GLY A 440 -25.66 13.83 18.67
C GLY A 440 -25.72 12.55 19.49
N THR A 441 -26.95 12.05 19.71
CA THR A 441 -27.18 10.77 20.36
C THR A 441 -26.58 9.61 19.62
N ASP A 442 -26.37 8.48 20.29
CA ASP A 442 -25.81 7.28 19.71
C ASP A 442 -26.61 6.81 18.49
N ARG A 443 -25.90 6.38 17.45
CA ARG A 443 -26.44 5.89 16.18
C ARG A 443 -25.54 4.82 15.56
N PHE A 444 -25.98 4.20 14.49
CA PHE A 444 -25.18 3.17 13.79
C PHE A 444 -23.96 3.78 13.12
N LEU A 445 -22.75 3.56 13.71
CA LEU A 445 -21.51 4.24 13.32
C LEU A 445 -20.80 3.62 12.11
N SER A 446 -20.95 2.30 11.83
CA SER A 446 -20.18 1.66 10.76
C SER A 446 -20.28 2.35 9.40
N PRO A 447 -21.48 2.78 8.92
CA PRO A 447 -21.59 3.50 7.65
C PRO A 447 -20.84 4.82 7.64
N GLU A 448 -20.74 5.52 8.78
CA GLU A 448 -20.02 6.79 8.92
C GLU A 448 -18.52 6.57 8.90
N LEU A 449 -18.03 5.55 9.60
CA LEU A 449 -16.60 5.19 9.57
C LEU A 449 -16.16 4.78 8.16
N GLU A 450 -16.99 4.01 7.45
CA GLU A 450 -16.74 3.65 6.05
C GLU A 450 -16.80 4.88 5.10
N ALA A 451 -17.67 5.84 5.36
CA ALA A 451 -17.72 7.10 4.60
C ALA A 451 -16.47 7.94 4.84
N ALA A 452 -16.01 8.02 6.08
CA ALA A 452 -14.74 8.69 6.43
C ALA A 452 -13.53 7.98 5.80
N ASP A 453 -13.49 6.63 5.78
CA ASP A 453 -12.46 5.85 5.12
C ASP A 453 -12.38 6.17 3.61
N ARG A 454 -13.55 6.23 2.93
CA ARG A 454 -13.61 6.65 1.53
C ARG A 454 -13.14 8.09 1.31
N LEU A 455 -13.46 9.00 2.24
CA LEU A 455 -13.01 10.40 2.17
C LEU A 455 -11.47 10.49 2.28
N VAL A 456 -10.86 9.70 3.19
CA VAL A 456 -9.41 9.58 3.30
C VAL A 456 -8.83 8.97 2.01
N ALA A 457 -9.38 7.87 1.54
CA ALA A 457 -8.92 7.17 0.34
C ALA A 457 -8.92 8.07 -0.92
N SER A 458 -9.94 8.92 -1.06
CA SER A 458 -10.06 9.84 -2.20
C SER A 458 -9.07 11.00 -2.20
N GLY A 459 -8.37 11.27 -1.06
CA GLY A 459 -7.52 12.43 -0.87
C GLY A 459 -8.26 13.74 -0.59
N GLU A 460 -9.57 13.69 -0.35
CA GLU A 460 -10.39 14.89 -0.10
C GLU A 460 -9.99 15.60 1.20
N VAL A 461 -9.60 14.86 2.24
CA VAL A 461 -9.08 15.42 3.49
C VAL A 461 -7.90 16.34 3.24
N ARG A 462 -6.94 15.90 2.41
CA ARG A 462 -5.79 16.70 2.01
C ARG A 462 -6.23 17.92 1.21
N ARG A 463 -7.05 17.75 0.17
CA ARG A 463 -7.53 18.85 -0.68
C ARG A 463 -8.28 19.90 0.13
N ALA A 464 -9.11 19.49 1.08
CA ALA A 464 -9.83 20.40 1.97
C ALA A 464 -8.87 21.27 2.80
N ALA A 465 -7.86 20.66 3.44
CA ALA A 465 -6.86 21.41 4.19
C ALA A 465 -6.03 22.35 3.29
N GLU A 466 -5.55 21.85 2.15
CA GLU A 466 -4.76 22.62 1.18
C GLU A 466 -5.52 23.82 0.59
N SER A 467 -6.85 23.74 0.49
CA SER A 467 -7.67 24.87 0.02
C SER A 467 -7.57 26.09 0.94
N ALA A 468 -7.29 25.88 2.22
CA ALA A 468 -7.19 26.95 3.22
C ALA A 468 -5.77 27.43 3.45
N VAL A 469 -4.76 26.52 3.38
CA VAL A 469 -3.38 26.83 3.76
C VAL A 469 -2.35 26.62 2.64
N GLY A 470 -2.79 26.25 1.46
CA GLY A 470 -1.94 25.92 0.32
C GLY A 470 -1.32 24.52 0.46
N PHE A 471 -0.44 24.16 -0.47
CA PHE A 471 0.15 22.84 -0.60
C PHE A 471 0.78 22.33 0.71
N LEU A 472 0.49 21.07 1.08
CA LEU A 472 1.09 20.33 2.18
C LEU A 472 1.97 19.19 1.61
N ALA A 473 3.19 19.06 2.15
CA ALA A 473 4.20 18.11 1.67
C ALA A 473 3.82 16.63 1.96
#